data_00002161a6a5106af62ef5a63bf2147e
#
_entry.id   00002161a6a5106af62ef5a63bf2147e
#
_cell.length_a   1.000
_cell.length_b   1.000
_cell.length_c   1.000
_cell.angle_alpha   90.00
_cell.angle_beta   90.00
_cell.angle_gamma   90.00
#
_symmetry.space_group_name_H-M   'P 1'
#
loop_
_entity.id
_entity.type
_entity.pdbx_description
1 polymer ?
#
loop_
_entity_poly.entity_id
_entity_poly.type
_entity_poly.pdbx_seq_one_letter_code
_entity_poly.pdbx_strand_id
1 'polypeptide(L)'
;MNIADGEDIMAYDFDKIVDRSNTNSMKWNVAEGELPMWVADMDFETAPAIMEAISKRAQHGCFGYTEIPDAWYQAYIDWWKIRHDFTMEKDWLMFCTGVVPAISSIVRKLTTPAEKVLVQTPVYNIFFNSILNNGRQVLESPLVFDGNAYHIDFEDLGKKLADPQTTLMILCNPHNPIGKIWDKATLERIGALCAKHHVIVLSDEIHCDLTDPGRGYIPFASVSDICRDNSITCIAPTKTFNLAGLQTAAISVPNPVIRHKGWRG
;
A
#
# COMPACT_ATOMS: atom_id res chain seq x y z
N MET A 1 -7.79 -14.06 22.00
CA MET A 1 -8.84 -14.93 21.44
C MET A 1 -8.37 -16.35 21.65
N ASN A 2 -8.99 -17.09 22.59
CA ASN A 2 -8.65 -18.48 22.86
C ASN A 2 -9.03 -19.30 21.63
N ILE A 3 -8.04 -19.95 21.04
CA ILE A 3 -8.26 -21.03 20.07
C ILE A 3 -8.59 -22.26 20.93
N ALA A 4 -9.86 -22.46 21.19
CA ALA A 4 -10.39 -23.68 21.76
C ALA A 4 -11.42 -24.24 20.77
N ASP A 5 -11.24 -25.51 20.54
CA ASP A 5 -12.11 -26.48 19.91
C ASP A 5 -11.90 -26.74 18.40
N GLY A 6 -11.01 -27.71 18.14
CA GLY A 6 -11.28 -28.88 17.29
C GLY A 6 -11.67 -28.72 15.82
N GLU A 7 -11.52 -27.53 15.22
CA GLU A 7 -11.51 -27.41 13.76
C GLU A 7 -10.10 -27.76 13.26
N ASP A 8 -10.01 -28.71 12.35
CA ASP A 8 -8.78 -29.04 11.63
C ASP A 8 -8.15 -27.73 11.10
N ILE A 9 -7.14 -27.24 11.81
CA ILE A 9 -6.27 -26.18 11.28
C ILE A 9 -5.66 -26.79 10.03
N MET A 10 -6.18 -26.44 8.86
CA MET A 10 -5.57 -26.84 7.59
C MET A 10 -4.12 -26.37 7.65
N ALA A 11 -3.22 -27.31 7.87
CA ALA A 11 -1.79 -27.04 7.89
C ALA A 11 -1.38 -26.59 6.48
N TYR A 12 -0.96 -25.34 6.35
CA TYR A 12 -0.38 -24.86 5.09
C TYR A 12 0.96 -25.55 4.90
N ASP A 13 1.17 -26.13 3.72
CA ASP A 13 2.44 -26.73 3.34
C ASP A 13 3.33 -25.69 2.66
N PHE A 14 4.15 -25.02 3.47
CA PHE A 14 5.12 -24.03 2.97
C PHE A 14 6.41 -24.66 2.45
N ASP A 15 6.58 -25.97 2.59
CA ASP A 15 7.73 -26.73 2.06
C ASP A 15 7.45 -27.27 0.66
N LYS A 16 6.21 -27.24 0.21
CA LYS A 16 5.82 -27.64 -1.13
C LYS A 16 6.45 -26.74 -2.18
N ILE A 17 7.27 -27.36 -3.06
CA ILE A 17 7.83 -26.64 -4.20
C ILE A 17 6.76 -26.49 -5.27
N VAL A 18 6.40 -25.24 -5.58
CA VAL A 18 5.47 -24.91 -6.66
C VAL A 18 6.28 -24.61 -7.93
N ASP A 19 6.15 -25.47 -8.93
CA ASP A 19 6.76 -25.22 -10.24
C ASP A 19 6.06 -24.05 -10.93
N ARG A 20 6.81 -22.97 -11.10
CA ARG A 20 6.33 -21.75 -11.76
C ARG A 20 6.86 -21.58 -13.18
N SER A 21 7.54 -22.60 -13.73
CA SER A 21 7.96 -22.62 -15.12
C SER A 21 6.73 -22.62 -16.05
N ASN A 22 6.84 -21.98 -17.19
CA ASN A 22 5.77 -21.91 -18.18
C ASN A 22 4.41 -21.34 -17.70
N THR A 23 4.41 -20.60 -16.59
CA THR A 23 3.22 -19.94 -16.03
C THR A 23 3.10 -18.46 -16.41
N ASN A 24 3.98 -17.96 -17.29
CA ASN A 24 4.12 -16.53 -17.62
C ASN A 24 4.48 -15.67 -16.40
N SER A 25 5.12 -16.27 -15.38
CA SER A 25 5.57 -15.54 -14.20
C SER A 25 6.66 -14.54 -14.57
N MET A 26 6.46 -13.26 -14.26
CA MET A 26 7.50 -12.23 -14.43
C MET A 26 8.73 -12.54 -13.58
N LYS A 27 8.52 -13.03 -12.35
CA LYS A 27 9.60 -13.36 -11.41
C LYS A 27 10.48 -14.50 -11.93
N TRP A 28 9.88 -15.55 -12.50
CA TRP A 28 10.56 -16.75 -12.94
C TRP A 28 10.97 -16.73 -14.42
N ASN A 29 10.88 -15.60 -15.09
CA ASN A 29 11.47 -15.40 -16.42
C ASN A 29 12.97 -15.08 -16.29
N VAL A 30 13.74 -16.07 -15.90
CA VAL A 30 15.18 -16.00 -15.62
C VAL A 30 15.91 -17.14 -16.36
N ALA A 31 17.23 -17.07 -16.46
CA ALA A 31 18.02 -18.12 -17.07
C ALA A 31 18.05 -19.39 -16.20
N GLU A 32 18.38 -20.53 -16.83
CA GLU A 32 18.51 -21.79 -16.12
C GLU A 32 19.58 -21.70 -15.00
N GLY A 33 19.23 -22.16 -13.80
CA GLY A 33 20.09 -22.12 -12.62
C GLY A 33 20.08 -20.79 -11.85
N GLU A 34 19.34 -19.78 -12.29
CA GLU A 34 19.16 -18.54 -11.55
C GLU A 34 18.01 -18.65 -10.54
N LEU A 35 18.26 -18.16 -9.32
CA LEU A 35 17.23 -18.03 -8.27
C LEU A 35 16.69 -16.59 -8.25
N PRO A 36 15.45 -16.34 -8.71
CA PRO A 36 14.89 -15.00 -8.73
C PRO A 36 14.44 -14.57 -7.33
N MET A 37 14.89 -13.37 -6.90
CA MET A 37 14.51 -12.77 -5.61
C MET A 37 14.14 -11.29 -5.75
N TRP A 38 13.86 -10.81 -6.95
CA TRP A 38 13.69 -9.38 -7.27
C TRP A 38 12.23 -8.90 -7.28
N VAL A 39 11.26 -9.81 -7.40
CA VAL A 39 9.83 -9.49 -7.32
C VAL A 39 9.26 -9.98 -6.00
N ALA A 40 8.41 -9.17 -5.38
CA ALA A 40 7.87 -9.43 -4.06
C ALA A 40 6.66 -10.38 -4.03
N ASP A 41 6.35 -11.09 -5.11
CA ASP A 41 5.40 -12.20 -5.06
C ASP A 41 6.05 -13.44 -4.44
N MET A 42 5.24 -14.19 -3.68
CA MET A 42 5.71 -15.38 -2.97
C MET A 42 5.71 -16.61 -3.88
N ASP A 43 6.51 -17.62 -3.52
CA ASP A 43 6.52 -18.91 -4.21
C ASP A 43 5.67 -19.98 -3.50
N PHE A 44 4.78 -19.54 -2.62
CA PHE A 44 3.76 -20.35 -1.95
C PHE A 44 2.41 -20.23 -2.67
N GLU A 45 1.60 -21.27 -2.60
CA GLU A 45 0.19 -21.17 -2.97
C GLU A 45 -0.54 -20.18 -2.05
N THR A 46 -1.53 -19.48 -2.58
CA THR A 46 -2.42 -18.68 -1.72
C THR A 46 -3.30 -19.56 -0.85
N ALA A 47 -3.97 -18.97 0.15
CA ALA A 47 -4.79 -19.71 1.10
C ALA A 47 -5.88 -20.56 0.40
N PRO A 48 -6.13 -21.80 0.85
CA PRO A 48 -7.14 -22.69 0.25
C PRO A 48 -8.53 -22.07 0.12
N ALA A 49 -8.97 -21.30 1.11
CA ALA A 49 -10.26 -20.61 1.06
C ALA A 49 -10.34 -19.57 -0.08
N ILE A 50 -9.23 -18.93 -0.41
CA ILE A 50 -9.13 -17.99 -1.53
C ILE A 50 -9.21 -18.78 -2.85
N MET A 51 -8.49 -19.90 -2.96
CA MET A 51 -8.54 -20.77 -4.14
C MET A 51 -9.96 -21.31 -4.37
N GLU A 52 -10.65 -21.71 -3.33
CA GLU A 52 -12.04 -22.17 -3.42
C GLU A 52 -12.96 -21.07 -3.94
N ALA A 53 -12.87 -19.86 -3.39
CA ALA A 53 -13.68 -18.71 -3.81
C ALA A 53 -13.46 -18.36 -5.28
N ILE A 54 -12.21 -18.35 -5.75
CA ILE A 54 -11.84 -18.08 -7.14
C ILE A 54 -12.38 -19.19 -8.05
N SER A 55 -12.19 -20.46 -7.67
CA SER A 55 -12.66 -21.62 -8.45
C SER A 55 -14.17 -21.62 -8.59
N LYS A 56 -14.91 -21.34 -7.51
CA LYS A 56 -16.36 -21.20 -7.53
C LYS A 56 -16.82 -20.09 -8.48
N ARG A 57 -16.13 -18.93 -8.45
CA ARG A 57 -16.45 -17.82 -9.35
C ARG A 57 -16.12 -18.15 -10.81
N ALA A 58 -15.02 -18.85 -11.06
CA ALA A 58 -14.62 -19.29 -12.39
C ALA A 58 -15.62 -20.29 -12.98
N GLN A 59 -16.12 -21.24 -12.20
CA GLN A 59 -17.13 -22.23 -12.62
C GLN A 59 -18.45 -21.59 -13.06
N HIS A 60 -18.79 -20.39 -12.55
CA HIS A 60 -19.98 -19.65 -13.00
C HIS A 60 -19.92 -19.27 -14.49
N GLY A 61 -18.73 -19.02 -15.02
CA GLY A 61 -18.46 -18.82 -16.45
C GLY A 61 -18.90 -17.47 -17.07
N CYS A 62 -19.62 -16.63 -16.33
CA CYS A 62 -20.04 -15.30 -16.81
C CYS A 62 -19.27 -14.20 -16.10
N PHE A 63 -18.46 -13.44 -16.83
CA PHE A 63 -17.57 -12.40 -16.30
C PHE A 63 -17.98 -11.00 -16.80
N GLY A 64 -19.26 -10.67 -16.67
CA GLY A 64 -19.80 -9.38 -17.05
C GLY A 64 -19.39 -8.26 -16.06
N TYR A 65 -19.89 -7.05 -16.32
CA TYR A 65 -19.69 -5.92 -15.39
C TYR A 65 -20.25 -6.25 -14.02
N THR A 66 -19.50 -5.88 -12.97
CA THR A 66 -19.82 -6.23 -11.58
C THR A 66 -19.84 -4.97 -10.73
N GLU A 67 -20.86 -4.82 -9.91
CA GLU A 67 -20.87 -3.82 -8.85
C GLU A 67 -19.98 -4.28 -7.68
N ILE A 68 -19.41 -3.32 -6.96
CA ILE A 68 -18.64 -3.62 -5.76
C ILE A 68 -19.61 -3.95 -4.63
N PRO A 69 -19.65 -5.20 -4.15
CA PRO A 69 -20.62 -5.62 -3.13
C PRO A 69 -20.26 -5.08 -1.75
N ASP A 70 -21.26 -4.96 -0.87
CA ASP A 70 -21.05 -4.55 0.52
C ASP A 70 -20.04 -5.43 1.26
N ALA A 71 -20.00 -6.71 0.94
CA ALA A 71 -19.04 -7.66 1.50
C ALA A 71 -17.57 -7.26 1.21
N TRP A 72 -17.29 -6.61 0.09
CA TRP A 72 -15.95 -6.12 -0.22
C TRP A 72 -15.52 -5.01 0.76
N TYR A 73 -16.40 -4.03 1.03
CA TYR A 73 -16.13 -2.97 2.01
C TYR A 73 -15.98 -3.53 3.40
N GLN A 74 -16.86 -4.46 3.79
CA GLN A 74 -16.85 -5.05 5.11
C GLN A 74 -15.56 -5.86 5.36
N ALA A 75 -15.06 -6.57 4.34
CA ALA A 75 -13.81 -7.33 4.45
C ALA A 75 -12.61 -6.41 4.78
N TYR A 76 -12.50 -5.23 4.16
CA TYR A 76 -11.46 -4.25 4.50
C TYR A 76 -11.65 -3.67 5.91
N ILE A 77 -12.88 -3.30 6.27
CA ILE A 77 -13.20 -2.73 7.60
C ILE A 77 -12.85 -3.73 8.69
N ASP A 78 -13.29 -4.98 8.57
CA ASP A 78 -13.04 -6.03 9.56
C ASP A 78 -11.57 -6.38 9.66
N TRP A 79 -10.86 -6.49 8.52
CA TRP A 79 -9.43 -6.78 8.50
C TRP A 79 -8.62 -5.71 9.24
N TRP A 80 -8.83 -4.44 8.91
CA TRP A 80 -8.12 -3.34 9.57
C TRP A 80 -8.45 -3.23 11.05
N LYS A 81 -9.70 -3.43 11.43
CA LYS A 81 -10.11 -3.43 12.83
C LYS A 81 -9.44 -4.55 13.63
N ILE A 82 -9.41 -5.77 13.08
CA ILE A 82 -8.88 -6.94 13.79
C ILE A 82 -7.35 -6.93 13.79
N ARG A 83 -6.72 -6.59 12.66
CA ARG A 83 -5.28 -6.72 12.49
C ARG A 83 -4.49 -5.49 12.95
N HIS A 84 -5.07 -4.30 12.84
CA HIS A 84 -4.36 -3.04 13.02
C HIS A 84 -5.06 -2.11 14.02
N ASP A 85 -6.10 -2.57 14.71
CA ASP A 85 -6.89 -1.79 15.69
C ASP A 85 -7.34 -0.42 15.12
N PHE A 86 -7.70 -0.39 13.85
CA PHE A 86 -8.13 0.81 13.15
C PHE A 86 -9.45 0.58 12.43
N THR A 87 -10.47 1.39 12.76
CA THR A 87 -11.80 1.31 12.15
C THR A 87 -11.90 2.28 11.00
N MET A 88 -12.13 1.75 9.80
CA MET A 88 -12.45 2.52 8.60
C MET A 88 -13.97 2.58 8.40
N GLU A 89 -14.46 3.67 7.80
CA GLU A 89 -15.84 3.78 7.38
C GLU A 89 -15.99 3.35 5.91
N LYS A 90 -17.16 2.78 5.58
CA LYS A 90 -17.47 2.33 4.21
C LYS A 90 -17.25 3.43 3.18
N ASP A 91 -17.67 4.65 3.48
CA ASP A 91 -17.59 5.79 2.58
C ASP A 91 -16.16 6.26 2.29
N TRP A 92 -15.18 5.83 3.10
CA TRP A 92 -13.78 6.15 2.84
C TRP A 92 -13.18 5.30 1.73
N LEU A 93 -13.77 4.12 1.47
CA LEU A 93 -13.18 3.09 0.62
C LEU A 93 -13.62 3.22 -0.83
N MET A 94 -12.65 3.16 -1.73
CA MET A 94 -12.82 3.14 -3.19
C MET A 94 -12.04 1.98 -3.78
N PHE A 95 -12.69 1.21 -4.65
CA PHE A 95 -12.03 0.13 -5.39
C PHE A 95 -11.07 0.69 -6.44
N CYS A 96 -9.94 0.02 -6.60
CA CYS A 96 -9.02 0.21 -7.72
C CYS A 96 -8.35 -1.12 -8.12
N THR A 97 -7.80 -1.15 -9.32
CA THR A 97 -7.20 -2.37 -9.90
C THR A 97 -5.78 -2.64 -9.41
N GLY A 98 -5.22 -1.76 -8.59
CA GLY A 98 -3.88 -1.90 -8.02
C GLY A 98 -3.40 -0.61 -7.38
N VAL A 99 -2.43 -0.72 -6.47
CA VAL A 99 -1.87 0.43 -5.74
C VAL A 99 -1.09 1.35 -6.69
N VAL A 100 -0.32 0.80 -7.63
CA VAL A 100 0.42 1.62 -8.62
C VAL A 100 -0.50 2.45 -9.52
N PRO A 101 -1.55 1.88 -10.15
CA PRO A 101 -2.55 2.67 -10.86
C PRO A 101 -3.24 3.72 -9.99
N ALA A 102 -3.53 3.38 -8.72
CA ALA A 102 -4.12 4.31 -7.76
C ALA A 102 -3.20 5.51 -7.50
N ILE A 103 -1.93 5.27 -7.16
CA ILE A 103 -0.92 6.32 -6.94
C ILE A 103 -0.82 7.23 -8.17
N SER A 104 -0.68 6.66 -9.36
CA SER A 104 -0.60 7.42 -10.61
C SER A 104 -1.84 8.30 -10.84
N SER A 105 -3.03 7.76 -10.58
CA SER A 105 -4.29 8.51 -10.69
C SER A 105 -4.38 9.64 -9.66
N ILE A 106 -3.99 9.39 -8.40
CA ILE A 106 -4.01 10.39 -7.31
C ILE A 106 -3.04 11.52 -7.62
N VAL A 107 -1.81 11.20 -8.04
CA VAL A 107 -0.82 12.21 -8.49
C VAL A 107 -1.44 13.12 -9.55
N ARG A 108 -2.07 12.54 -10.58
CA ARG A 108 -2.69 13.32 -11.66
C ARG A 108 -3.85 14.19 -11.21
N LYS A 109 -4.67 13.70 -10.25
CA LYS A 109 -5.90 14.37 -9.83
C LYS A 109 -5.71 15.43 -8.75
N LEU A 110 -4.73 15.25 -7.87
CA LEU A 110 -4.51 16.13 -6.72
C LEU A 110 -3.36 17.12 -6.91
N THR A 111 -2.63 17.00 -8.00
CA THR A 111 -1.56 17.93 -8.35
C THR A 111 -1.77 18.48 -9.75
N THR A 112 -1.11 19.59 -10.07
CA THR A 112 -1.09 20.14 -11.43
C THR A 112 0.25 19.86 -12.12
N PRO A 113 0.33 19.91 -13.47
CA PRO A 113 1.59 19.76 -14.19
C PRO A 113 2.68 20.68 -13.65
N ALA A 114 3.89 20.14 -13.56
CA ALA A 114 5.08 20.79 -13.01
C ALA A 114 5.12 21.01 -11.49
N GLU A 115 4.04 20.73 -10.75
CA GLU A 115 4.15 20.65 -9.28
C GLU A 115 5.06 19.52 -8.84
N LYS A 116 5.55 19.64 -7.62
CA LYS A 116 6.48 18.70 -7.00
C LYS A 116 5.75 17.70 -6.12
N VAL A 117 6.14 16.44 -6.28
CA VAL A 117 5.71 15.35 -5.40
C VAL A 117 6.92 14.85 -4.63
N LEU A 118 6.85 14.92 -3.30
CA LEU A 118 7.94 14.56 -2.42
C LEU A 118 7.97 13.05 -2.18
N VAL A 119 9.18 12.47 -2.23
CA VAL A 119 9.47 11.07 -1.86
C VAL A 119 10.70 11.01 -0.97
N GLN A 120 10.78 10.01 -0.08
CA GLN A 120 11.91 9.80 0.82
C GLN A 120 12.79 8.66 0.31
N THR A 121 13.93 8.96 -0.25
CA THR A 121 14.83 7.99 -0.90
C THR A 121 15.86 7.39 0.07
N PRO A 122 16.28 6.10 -0.14
CA PRO A 122 15.82 5.20 -1.21
C PRO A 122 14.38 4.72 -0.99
N VAL A 123 13.60 4.63 -2.08
CA VAL A 123 12.20 4.21 -2.03
C VAL A 123 11.84 3.44 -3.31
N TYR A 124 10.70 2.79 -3.31
CA TYR A 124 10.19 2.03 -4.43
C TYR A 124 10.20 2.87 -5.72
N ASN A 125 10.93 2.38 -6.72
CA ASN A 125 11.23 3.12 -7.95
C ASN A 125 10.00 3.48 -8.79
N ILE A 126 8.90 2.74 -8.67
CA ILE A 126 7.65 3.02 -9.42
C ILE A 126 7.00 4.34 -8.98
N PHE A 127 7.30 4.86 -7.78
CA PHE A 127 6.84 6.21 -7.40
C PHE A 127 7.37 7.28 -8.35
N PHE A 128 8.64 7.17 -8.75
CA PHE A 128 9.24 8.07 -9.74
C PHE A 128 8.48 8.03 -11.07
N ASN A 129 8.19 6.83 -11.57
CA ASN A 129 7.43 6.66 -12.80
C ASN A 129 6.01 7.24 -12.67
N SER A 130 5.35 7.03 -11.54
CA SER A 130 4.00 7.57 -11.28
C SER A 130 3.99 9.10 -11.24
N ILE A 131 5.07 9.73 -10.82
CA ILE A 131 5.23 11.19 -10.79
C ILE A 131 5.58 11.73 -12.20
N LEU A 132 6.63 11.21 -12.79
CA LEU A 132 7.19 11.73 -14.05
C LEU A 132 6.24 11.49 -15.24
N ASN A 133 5.61 10.30 -15.34
CA ASN A 133 4.69 9.99 -16.41
C ASN A 133 3.40 10.85 -16.39
N ASN A 134 3.12 11.48 -15.28
CA ASN A 134 2.04 12.44 -15.15
C ASN A 134 2.49 13.92 -15.31
N GLY A 135 3.74 14.18 -15.69
CA GLY A 135 4.26 15.53 -15.92
C GLY A 135 4.51 16.33 -14.63
N ARG A 136 4.72 15.64 -13.50
CA ARG A 136 5.09 16.25 -12.21
C ARG A 136 6.59 16.10 -11.99
N GLN A 137 7.13 16.87 -11.05
CA GLN A 137 8.55 16.82 -10.68
C GLN A 137 8.73 15.98 -9.42
N VAL A 138 9.75 15.14 -9.42
CA VAL A 138 10.16 14.41 -8.20
C VAL A 138 10.95 15.35 -7.30
N LEU A 139 10.57 15.43 -6.03
CA LEU A 139 11.34 16.11 -4.99
C LEU A 139 11.81 15.08 -3.98
N GLU A 140 13.11 14.84 -3.94
CA GLU A 140 13.68 13.84 -3.05
C GLU A 140 14.06 14.43 -1.70
N SER A 141 13.65 13.77 -0.60
CA SER A 141 14.17 13.99 0.76
C SER A 141 14.89 12.72 1.19
N PRO A 142 16.23 12.66 1.00
CA PRO A 142 17.00 11.45 1.29
C PRO A 142 16.94 11.08 2.77
N LEU A 143 16.75 9.79 3.03
CA LEU A 143 16.91 9.23 4.36
C LEU A 143 18.39 9.16 4.72
N VAL A 144 18.71 9.38 5.98
CA VAL A 144 20.08 9.30 6.50
C VAL A 144 20.32 7.90 7.04
N PHE A 145 21.37 7.23 6.57
CA PHE A 145 21.82 5.95 7.11
C PHE A 145 22.97 6.18 8.09
N ASP A 146 22.81 5.78 9.33
CA ASP A 146 23.82 5.96 10.41
C ASP A 146 24.81 4.79 10.56
N GLY A 147 24.76 3.81 9.61
CA GLY A 147 25.52 2.57 9.66
C GLY A 147 24.74 1.38 10.24
N ASN A 148 23.58 1.62 10.84
CA ASN A 148 22.73 0.59 11.42
C ASN A 148 21.26 0.72 10.97
N ALA A 149 20.74 1.94 10.91
CA ALA A 149 19.34 2.19 10.56
C ALA A 149 19.19 3.45 9.69
N TYR A 150 18.05 3.52 9.00
CA TYR A 150 17.65 4.72 8.27
C TYR A 150 16.81 5.64 9.16
N HIS A 151 17.04 6.93 9.02
CA HIS A 151 16.36 8.01 9.75
C HIS A 151 15.89 9.10 8.81
N ILE A 152 14.85 9.82 9.19
CA ILE A 152 14.35 10.97 8.45
C ILE A 152 15.14 12.22 8.89
N ASP A 153 15.72 12.94 7.94
CA ASP A 153 16.17 14.30 8.15
C ASP A 153 14.96 15.24 8.13
N PHE A 154 14.46 15.54 9.31
CA PHE A 154 13.27 16.39 9.46
C PHE A 154 13.54 17.87 9.15
N GLU A 155 14.79 18.31 9.16
CA GLU A 155 15.14 19.67 8.73
C GLU A 155 15.04 19.78 7.21
N ASP A 156 15.63 18.82 6.49
CA ASP A 156 15.54 18.74 5.03
C ASP A 156 14.09 18.53 4.58
N LEU A 157 13.37 17.60 5.22
CA LEU A 157 11.96 17.35 4.93
C LEU A 157 11.12 18.61 5.10
N GLY A 158 11.29 19.33 6.22
CA GLY A 158 10.56 20.57 6.50
C GLY A 158 10.84 21.68 5.47
N LYS A 159 12.09 21.86 5.04
CA LYS A 159 12.47 22.80 3.99
C LYS A 159 11.80 22.47 2.65
N LYS A 160 11.77 21.20 2.29
CA LYS A 160 11.18 20.71 1.03
C LYS A 160 9.66 20.79 1.01
N LEU A 161 9.02 20.51 2.14
CA LEU A 161 7.58 20.68 2.30
C LEU A 161 7.17 22.17 2.26
N ALA A 162 8.04 23.09 2.70
CA ALA A 162 7.78 24.53 2.65
C ALA A 162 7.87 25.13 1.24
N ASP A 163 8.36 24.39 0.25
CA ASP A 163 8.35 24.85 -1.15
C ASP A 163 6.89 24.91 -1.64
N PRO A 164 6.41 26.08 -2.11
CA PRO A 164 5.01 26.26 -2.50
C PRO A 164 4.58 25.41 -3.69
N GLN A 165 5.52 24.81 -4.43
CA GLN A 165 5.22 23.86 -5.50
C GLN A 165 5.08 22.41 -4.99
N THR A 166 5.42 22.12 -3.73
CA THR A 166 5.24 20.81 -3.14
C THR A 166 3.80 20.66 -2.64
N THR A 167 3.01 19.81 -3.28
CA THR A 167 1.57 19.68 -3.00
C THR A 167 1.17 18.27 -2.54
N LEU A 168 2.03 17.28 -2.79
CA LEU A 168 1.81 15.88 -2.43
C LEU A 168 3.11 15.26 -1.92
N MET A 169 3.02 14.42 -0.89
CA MET A 169 4.09 13.53 -0.43
C MET A 169 3.64 12.09 -0.57
N ILE A 170 4.44 11.23 -1.20
CA ILE A 170 4.22 9.79 -1.19
C ILE A 170 5.04 9.20 -0.04
N LEU A 171 4.35 8.70 0.96
CA LEU A 171 4.91 7.99 2.11
C LEU A 171 4.84 6.48 1.87
N CYS A 172 5.95 5.76 2.04
CA CYS A 172 5.97 4.30 2.04
C CYS A 172 5.95 3.78 3.47
N ASN A 173 4.90 3.05 3.86
CA ASN A 173 4.69 2.63 5.25
C ASN A 173 4.02 1.24 5.37
N PRO A 174 4.73 0.16 5.63
CA PRO A 174 6.18 0.02 5.82
C PRO A 174 7.02 0.43 4.61
N HIS A 175 8.25 0.87 4.85
CA HIS A 175 9.09 1.49 3.83
C HIS A 175 9.91 0.48 3.03
N ASN A 176 9.63 0.37 1.75
CA ASN A 176 10.36 -0.44 0.77
C ASN A 176 11.36 0.45 -0.01
N PRO A 177 12.65 0.10 -0.15
CA PRO A 177 13.28 -1.22 0.09
C PRO A 177 13.98 -1.38 1.44
N ILE A 178 13.98 -0.38 2.32
CA ILE A 178 14.79 -0.39 3.54
C ILE A 178 14.21 -1.28 4.66
N GLY A 179 12.99 -1.83 4.49
CA GLY A 179 12.35 -2.70 5.47
C GLY A 179 12.00 -1.99 6.79
N LYS A 180 11.70 -0.68 6.76
CA LYS A 180 11.45 0.11 7.97
C LYS A 180 9.96 0.23 8.27
N ILE A 181 9.59 -0.07 9.51
CA ILE A 181 8.31 0.31 10.10
C ILE A 181 8.52 1.64 10.84
N TRP A 182 7.75 2.66 10.48
CA TRP A 182 7.81 3.95 11.14
C TRP A 182 7.05 3.92 12.47
N ASP A 183 7.64 4.48 13.52
CA ASP A 183 6.97 4.62 14.81
C ASP A 183 5.93 5.75 14.80
N LYS A 184 5.04 5.74 15.81
CA LYS A 184 3.94 6.69 15.93
C LYS A 184 4.42 8.13 15.95
N ALA A 185 5.48 8.44 16.71
CA ALA A 185 5.99 9.81 16.85
C ALA A 185 6.56 10.34 15.52
N THR A 186 7.24 9.47 14.76
CA THR A 186 7.73 9.78 13.42
C THR A 186 6.57 10.07 12.46
N LEU A 187 5.56 9.23 12.41
CA LEU A 187 4.38 9.40 11.55
C LEU A 187 3.59 10.67 11.94
N GLU A 188 3.42 10.93 13.22
CA GLU A 188 2.75 12.13 13.72
C GLU A 188 3.48 13.41 13.29
N ARG A 189 4.82 13.40 13.40
CA ARG A 189 5.65 14.54 12.96
C ARG A 189 5.58 14.78 11.46
N ILE A 190 5.58 13.71 10.65
CA ILE A 190 5.35 13.81 9.19
C ILE A 190 3.99 14.46 8.91
N GLY A 191 2.93 13.94 9.55
CA GLY A 191 1.57 14.45 9.36
C GLY A 191 1.43 15.92 9.73
N ALA A 192 2.00 16.32 10.87
CA ALA A 192 1.98 17.71 11.33
C ALA A 192 2.73 18.66 10.36
N LEU A 193 3.91 18.24 9.86
CA LEU A 193 4.67 19.02 8.88
C LEU A 193 3.93 19.15 7.55
N CYS A 194 3.39 18.05 7.04
CA CYS A 194 2.62 18.06 5.79
C CYS A 194 1.39 18.96 5.91
N ALA A 195 0.62 18.86 6.98
CA ALA A 195 -0.55 19.69 7.22
C ALA A 195 -0.18 21.18 7.36
N LYS A 196 0.91 21.50 8.08
CA LYS A 196 1.43 22.88 8.21
C LYS A 196 1.72 23.54 6.87
N HIS A 197 2.19 22.76 5.91
CA HIS A 197 2.57 23.26 4.58
C HIS A 197 1.53 22.97 3.49
N HIS A 198 0.34 22.48 3.88
CA HIS A 198 -0.78 22.13 2.97
C HIS A 198 -0.41 21.05 1.94
N VAL A 199 0.49 20.14 2.30
CA VAL A 199 0.88 18.98 1.51
C VAL A 199 0.04 17.78 1.92
N ILE A 200 -0.65 17.14 0.98
CA ILE A 200 -1.41 15.93 1.23
C ILE A 200 -0.45 14.74 1.32
N VAL A 201 -0.71 13.81 2.24
CA VAL A 201 0.06 12.55 2.36
C VAL A 201 -0.66 11.44 1.62
N LEU A 202 -0.01 10.87 0.62
CA LEU A 202 -0.40 9.62 -0.03
C LEU A 202 0.40 8.49 0.60
N SER A 203 -0.19 7.74 1.51
CA SER A 203 0.46 6.63 2.21
C SER A 203 0.27 5.32 1.44
N ASP A 204 1.35 4.77 0.93
CA ASP A 204 1.38 3.42 0.36
C ASP A 204 1.63 2.42 1.49
N GLU A 205 0.58 1.69 1.84
CA GLU A 205 0.56 0.74 2.96
C GLU A 205 0.37 -0.72 2.50
N ILE A 206 0.72 -1.01 1.25
CA ILE A 206 0.54 -2.34 0.64
C ILE A 206 1.27 -3.46 1.40
N HIS A 207 2.32 -3.13 2.16
CA HIS A 207 3.12 -4.09 2.94
C HIS A 207 2.70 -4.21 4.41
N CYS A 208 1.58 -3.61 4.80
CA CYS A 208 1.14 -3.48 6.20
C CYS A 208 1.08 -4.80 7.01
N ASP A 209 0.74 -5.91 6.37
CA ASP A 209 0.63 -7.22 7.03
C ASP A 209 1.95 -8.03 7.02
N LEU A 210 2.95 -7.60 6.25
CA LEU A 210 4.22 -8.30 6.11
C LEU A 210 5.27 -7.71 7.07
N THR A 211 5.09 -8.00 8.34
CA THR A 211 5.96 -7.51 9.42
C THR A 211 6.47 -8.66 10.27
N ASP A 212 7.63 -8.47 10.90
CA ASP A 212 8.18 -9.45 11.84
C ASP A 212 7.20 -9.70 12.99
N PRO A 213 7.16 -10.91 13.56
CA PRO A 213 6.38 -11.21 14.74
C PRO A 213 6.69 -10.23 15.88
N GLY A 214 5.64 -9.64 16.46
CA GLY A 214 5.75 -8.68 17.55
C GLY A 214 6.13 -7.25 17.14
N ARG A 215 6.31 -6.99 15.83
CA ARG A 215 6.52 -5.66 15.28
C ARG A 215 5.30 -5.25 14.48
N GLY A 216 4.44 -4.43 15.08
CA GLY A 216 3.22 -3.95 14.44
C GLY A 216 3.46 -2.74 13.53
N TYR A 217 2.91 -2.78 12.33
CA TYR A 217 2.73 -1.59 11.52
C TYR A 217 1.64 -0.69 12.14
N ILE A 218 1.77 0.62 11.93
CA ILE A 218 0.79 1.61 12.39
C ILE A 218 0.17 2.28 11.15
N PRO A 219 -1.15 2.18 10.93
CA PRO A 219 -1.82 2.90 9.86
C PRO A 219 -1.59 4.41 10.01
N PHE A 220 -1.14 5.09 8.95
CA PHE A 220 -0.86 6.53 9.04
C PHE A 220 -2.09 7.33 9.47
N ALA A 221 -3.25 7.00 8.94
CA ALA A 221 -4.52 7.65 9.28
C ALA A 221 -4.99 7.39 10.73
N SER A 222 -4.41 6.40 11.44
CA SER A 222 -4.76 6.11 12.84
C SER A 222 -3.99 6.94 13.85
N VAL A 223 -2.92 7.63 13.43
CA VAL A 223 -1.97 8.28 14.33
C VAL A 223 -2.59 9.50 15.03
N SER A 224 -3.31 10.32 14.30
CA SER A 224 -3.99 11.51 14.80
C SER A 224 -5.08 11.97 13.82
N ASP A 225 -5.97 12.87 14.27
CA ASP A 225 -6.97 13.48 13.40
C ASP A 225 -6.33 14.25 12.23
N ILE A 226 -5.19 14.90 12.46
CA ILE A 226 -4.43 15.60 11.41
C ILE A 226 -3.96 14.60 10.34
N CYS A 227 -3.38 13.47 10.76
CA CYS A 227 -2.94 12.43 9.83
C CYS A 227 -4.12 11.83 9.07
N ARG A 228 -5.25 11.56 9.75
CA ARG A 228 -6.46 11.04 9.13
C ARG A 228 -7.02 11.99 8.08
N ASP A 229 -7.19 13.25 8.44
CA ASP A 229 -7.92 14.22 7.61
C ASP A 229 -7.06 14.80 6.47
N ASN A 230 -5.73 14.59 6.51
CA ASN A 230 -4.79 15.05 5.49
C ASN A 230 -4.13 13.91 4.72
N SER A 231 -4.75 12.72 4.69
CA SER A 231 -4.15 11.58 4.01
C SER A 231 -5.10 10.83 3.07
N ILE A 232 -4.46 10.10 2.18
CA ILE A 232 -5.01 9.05 1.33
C ILE A 232 -4.17 7.81 1.58
N THR A 233 -4.81 6.67 1.86
CA THR A 233 -4.11 5.41 2.08
C THR A 233 -4.38 4.45 0.93
N CYS A 234 -3.33 3.87 0.35
CA CYS A 234 -3.42 2.81 -0.65
C CYS A 234 -3.12 1.46 0.01
N ILE A 235 -4.02 0.52 -0.12
CA ILE A 235 -4.00 -0.81 0.52
C ILE A 235 -4.42 -1.89 -0.47
N ALA A 236 -3.91 -3.10 -0.29
CA ALA A 236 -4.29 -4.23 -1.12
C ALA A 236 -4.03 -5.58 -0.44
N PRO A 237 -4.85 -6.59 -0.68
CA PRO A 237 -4.59 -7.96 -0.20
C PRO A 237 -3.49 -8.67 -1.00
N THR A 238 -3.02 -8.06 -2.08
CA THR A 238 -2.19 -8.71 -3.10
C THR A 238 -0.80 -9.13 -2.61
N LYS A 239 -0.23 -8.40 -1.66
CA LYS A 239 1.05 -8.79 -1.06
C LYS A 239 0.86 -9.78 0.07
N THR A 240 -0.12 -9.55 0.94
CA THR A 240 -0.43 -10.42 2.08
C THR A 240 -0.80 -11.84 1.65
N PHE A 241 -1.59 -11.98 0.59
CA PHE A 241 -2.15 -13.26 0.15
C PHE A 241 -1.61 -13.75 -1.20
N ASN A 242 -0.51 -13.16 -1.70
CA ASN A 242 0.10 -13.55 -2.98
C ASN A 242 -0.87 -13.49 -4.18
N LEU A 243 -1.60 -12.38 -4.32
CA LEU A 243 -2.67 -12.21 -5.31
C LEU A 243 -2.37 -11.08 -6.33
N ALA A 244 -1.11 -10.75 -6.56
CA ALA A 244 -0.74 -9.60 -7.41
C ALA A 244 -1.35 -9.67 -8.82
N GLY A 245 -1.45 -10.87 -9.40
CA GLY A 245 -2.06 -11.10 -10.71
C GLY A 245 -3.58 -10.88 -10.78
N LEU A 246 -4.28 -10.81 -9.65
CA LEU A 246 -5.73 -10.58 -9.60
C LEU A 246 -6.12 -9.10 -9.64
N GLN A 247 -5.16 -8.19 -9.56
CA GLN A 247 -5.36 -6.75 -9.77
C GLN A 247 -6.50 -6.15 -8.94
N THR A 248 -6.41 -6.27 -7.63
CA THR A 248 -7.40 -5.70 -6.69
C THR A 248 -6.70 -4.90 -5.60
N ALA A 249 -7.23 -3.71 -5.30
CA ALA A 249 -6.75 -2.84 -4.25
C ALA A 249 -7.86 -1.89 -3.80
N ALA A 250 -7.63 -1.17 -2.71
CA ALA A 250 -8.49 -0.12 -2.23
C ALA A 250 -7.70 1.16 -1.95
N ILE A 251 -8.40 2.28 -2.09
CA ILE A 251 -7.97 3.59 -1.63
C ILE A 251 -8.89 3.97 -0.47
N SER A 252 -8.33 4.36 0.68
CA SER A 252 -9.07 4.89 1.81
C SER A 252 -8.85 6.40 1.93
N VAL A 253 -9.93 7.19 1.89
CA VAL A 253 -9.90 8.67 1.96
C VAL A 253 -10.90 9.16 2.97
N PRO A 254 -10.50 9.37 4.24
CA PRO A 254 -11.40 9.85 5.28
C PRO A 254 -11.99 11.23 4.99
N ASN A 255 -11.16 12.17 4.55
CA ASN A 255 -11.57 13.54 4.28
C ASN A 255 -12.51 13.65 3.06
N PRO A 256 -13.78 14.11 3.24
CA PRO A 256 -14.76 14.17 2.15
C PRO A 256 -14.38 15.14 1.03
N VAL A 257 -13.62 16.20 1.34
CA VAL A 257 -13.17 17.17 0.33
C VAL A 257 -12.11 16.58 -0.57
N ILE A 258 -11.12 15.87 0.01
CA ILE A 258 -10.09 15.16 -0.74
C ILE A 258 -10.73 14.02 -1.54
N ARG A 259 -11.64 13.27 -0.93
CA ARG A 259 -12.38 12.17 -1.55
C ARG A 259 -13.17 12.64 -2.77
N HIS A 260 -13.87 13.75 -2.68
CA HIS A 260 -14.61 14.32 -3.80
C HIS A 260 -13.72 14.71 -4.98
N LYS A 261 -12.54 15.29 -4.72
CA LYS A 261 -11.54 15.60 -5.77
C LYS A 261 -10.99 14.33 -6.43
N GLY A 262 -10.77 13.28 -5.65
CA GLY A 262 -10.29 11.98 -6.13
C GLY A 262 -11.32 11.21 -6.97
N TRP A 263 -12.62 11.40 -6.72
CA TRP A 263 -13.70 10.64 -7.37
C TRP A 263 -14.06 11.14 -8.78
N ARG A 264 -13.93 12.43 -9.07
CA ARG A 264 -14.28 13.01 -10.37
C ARG A 264 -13.21 12.72 -11.43
N GLY A 265 -13.49 11.78 -12.34
CA GLY A 265 -12.71 11.55 -13.57
C GLY A 265 -12.71 10.09 -14.01
#